data_2e20f29e4f20827ae491334df2369a14
#
_entry.id   2e20f29e4f20827ae491334df2369a14
#
_cell.length_a   1.000
_cell.length_b   1.000
_cell.length_c   1.000
_cell.angle_alpha   90.00
_cell.angle_beta   90.00
_cell.angle_gamma   90.00
#
_symmetry.space_group_name_H-M   'P 1'
#
loop_
_entity.id
_entity.type
_entity.pdbx_description
1 polymer ?
#
loop_
_entity_poly.entity_id
_entity_poly.type
_entity_poly.pdbx_seq_one_letter_code
_entity_poly.pdbx_strand_id
1 'polypeptide(L)'
;MRPEYPAVKISGYAIVNFDIKADGRVENIKSHKSMCLIHNRKDDTYSFKSCGAFISKAIAATPYMEFKPPIDINGNACSIKNKKHLYRFMANKNEKAIAAFAEELDKIEES
;
A
#
# COMPACT_ATOMS: atom_id res chain seq x y z
N MET A 1 -10.70 14.06 -7.95
CA MET A 1 -9.31 14.58 -7.95
C MET A 1 -8.37 13.55 -7.33
N ARG A 2 -7.29 13.28 -8.01
CA ARG A 2 -6.29 12.33 -7.51
C ARG A 2 -5.50 13.02 -6.38
N PRO A 3 -5.36 12.40 -5.21
CA PRO A 3 -4.51 12.99 -4.18
C PRO A 3 -3.06 13.00 -4.68
N GLU A 4 -2.38 14.10 -4.49
CA GLU A 4 -0.97 14.17 -4.83
C GLU A 4 -0.16 13.39 -3.80
N TYR A 5 0.70 12.50 -4.28
CA TYR A 5 1.66 11.87 -3.39
C TYR A 5 2.73 12.90 -3.06
N PRO A 6 3.00 13.15 -1.78
CA PRO A 6 4.09 14.04 -1.43
C PRO A 6 5.41 13.47 -1.95
N ALA A 7 6.33 14.36 -2.32
CA ALA A 7 7.66 13.96 -2.74
C ALA A 7 8.30 13.15 -1.61
N VAL A 8 8.78 11.95 -1.93
CA VAL A 8 9.42 11.09 -0.94
C VAL A 8 10.91 10.98 -1.23
N LYS A 9 11.69 10.98 -0.16
CA LYS A 9 13.15 10.83 -0.25
C LYS A 9 13.60 9.39 -0.12
N ILE A 10 12.69 8.52 0.28
CA ILE A 10 12.95 7.11 0.53
C ILE A 10 11.94 6.30 -0.27
N SER A 11 12.41 5.23 -0.91
CA SER A 11 11.51 4.29 -1.57
C SER A 11 11.00 3.25 -0.58
N GLY A 12 9.82 2.72 -0.83
CA GLY A 12 9.23 1.71 0.02
C GLY A 12 7.78 1.48 -0.32
N TYR A 13 7.08 0.80 0.56
CA TYR A 13 5.64 0.58 0.39
C TYR A 13 4.94 0.52 1.75
N ALA A 14 3.63 0.72 1.70
CA ALA A 14 2.78 0.56 2.87
C ALA A 14 1.54 -0.22 2.47
N ILE A 15 1.09 -1.11 3.34
CA ILE A 15 -0.15 -1.84 3.18
C ILE A 15 -1.11 -1.38 4.26
N VAL A 16 -2.28 -0.93 3.87
CA VAL A 16 -3.34 -0.55 4.79
C VAL A 16 -4.45 -1.59 4.75
N ASN A 17 -5.12 -1.76 5.87
CA ASN A 17 -6.26 -2.64 6.02
C ASN A 17 -7.47 -1.76 6.34
N PHE A 18 -8.59 -2.01 5.70
CA PHE A 18 -9.80 -1.23 5.90
C PHE A 18 -11.02 -2.04 5.54
N ASP A 19 -12.18 -1.51 5.94
CA ASP A 19 -13.47 -2.09 5.59
C ASP A 19 -14.14 -1.21 4.54
N ILE A 20 -14.90 -1.82 3.64
CA ILE A 20 -15.72 -1.10 2.67
C ILE A 20 -17.17 -1.24 3.10
N LYS A 21 -17.82 -0.11 3.36
CA LYS A 21 -19.23 -0.08 3.75
C LYS A 21 -20.14 -0.41 2.56
N ALA A 22 -21.38 -0.71 2.86
CA ALA A 22 -22.37 -1.05 1.84
C ALA A 22 -22.58 0.08 0.80
N ASP A 23 -22.26 1.33 1.15
CA ASP A 23 -22.33 2.47 0.23
C ASP A 23 -21.02 2.72 -0.55
N GLY A 24 -20.00 1.89 -0.36
CA GLY A 24 -18.72 2.03 -1.02
C GLY A 24 -17.69 2.86 -0.29
N ARG A 25 -18.04 3.46 0.86
CA ARG A 25 -17.11 4.24 1.67
C ARG A 25 -16.17 3.36 2.48
N VAL A 26 -14.99 3.90 2.77
CA VAL A 26 -13.95 3.21 3.53
C VAL A 26 -14.07 3.56 5.01
N GLU A 27 -13.91 2.57 5.88
CA GLU A 27 -13.89 2.77 7.33
C GLU A 27 -12.88 1.83 7.99
N ASN A 28 -12.60 2.05 9.27
CA ASN A 28 -11.70 1.22 10.09
C ASN A 28 -10.32 1.05 9.46
N ILE A 29 -9.73 2.17 9.04
CA ILE A 29 -8.44 2.20 8.36
C ILE A 29 -7.32 1.95 9.37
N LYS A 30 -6.49 0.94 9.09
CA LYS A 30 -5.36 0.57 9.95
C LYS A 30 -4.12 0.30 9.10
N SER A 31 -2.95 0.65 9.64
CA SER A 31 -1.70 0.24 9.01
C SER A 31 -1.48 -1.25 9.25
N HIS A 32 -1.24 -1.98 8.18
CA HIS A 32 -0.91 -3.41 8.26
C HIS A 32 0.59 -3.63 8.19
N LYS A 33 1.28 -2.92 7.28
CA LYS A 33 2.72 -3.07 7.07
C LYS A 33 3.26 -1.80 6.44
N SER A 34 4.46 -1.38 6.86
CA SER A 34 5.19 -0.30 6.23
C SER A 34 6.65 -0.69 6.15
N MET A 35 7.23 -0.65 4.94
CA MET A 35 8.57 -1.12 4.67
C MET A 35 9.34 -0.08 3.87
N CYS A 36 10.60 0.11 4.22
CA CYS A 36 11.51 0.99 3.49
C CYS A 36 12.54 0.17 2.73
N LEU A 37 12.87 0.62 1.53
CA LEU A 37 13.93 0.04 0.71
C LEU A 37 15.27 0.57 1.18
N ILE A 38 16.16 -0.32 1.56
CA ILE A 38 17.49 0.00 2.06
C ILE A 38 18.53 -0.44 1.03
N HIS A 39 19.43 0.46 0.69
CA HIS A 39 20.55 0.15 -0.20
C HIS A 39 21.79 -0.18 0.63
N ASN A 40 22.32 -1.38 0.46
CA ASN A 40 23.58 -1.78 1.06
C ASN A 40 24.70 -1.45 0.08
N ARG A 41 25.48 -0.42 0.40
CA ARG A 41 26.53 0.08 -0.49
C ARG A 41 27.71 -0.87 -0.65
N LYS A 42 27.97 -1.72 0.34
CA LYS A 42 29.11 -2.64 0.30
C LYS A 42 29.02 -3.65 -0.82
N ASP A 43 27.83 -4.23 -1.01
CA ASP A 43 27.60 -5.27 -2.01
C ASP A 43 26.60 -4.85 -3.09
N ASP A 44 26.18 -3.58 -3.07
CA ASP A 44 25.25 -3.01 -4.04
C ASP A 44 23.94 -3.82 -4.13
N THR A 45 23.39 -4.17 -2.98
CA THR A 45 22.12 -4.89 -2.89
C THR A 45 21.04 -4.02 -2.24
N TYR A 46 19.79 -4.40 -2.48
CA TYR A 46 18.63 -3.75 -1.90
C TYR A 46 17.85 -4.74 -1.04
N SER A 47 17.39 -4.27 0.11
CA SER A 47 16.54 -5.08 1.00
C SER A 47 15.46 -4.21 1.59
N PHE A 48 14.40 -4.81 2.11
CA PHE A 48 13.31 -4.11 2.77
C PHE A 48 13.40 -4.30 4.28
N LYS A 49 13.18 -3.21 5.00
CA LYS A 49 13.13 -3.22 6.46
C LYS A 49 11.87 -2.52 6.93
N SER A 50 11.30 -3.00 8.01
CA SER A 50 10.17 -2.36 8.65
C SER A 50 10.51 -0.92 9.01
N CYS A 51 9.63 0.02 8.66
CA CYS A 51 9.81 1.43 8.98
C CYS A 51 8.44 2.10 9.09
N GLY A 52 8.38 3.22 9.82
CA GLY A 52 7.14 3.98 9.97
C GLY A 52 6.97 5.12 8.99
N ALA A 53 7.87 5.27 8.01
CA ALA A 53 7.92 6.46 7.17
C ALA A 53 6.67 6.69 6.32
N PHE A 54 5.96 5.63 5.95
CA PHE A 54 4.81 5.73 5.04
C PHE A 54 3.46 5.56 5.73
N ILE A 55 3.44 5.27 7.01
CA ILE A 55 2.19 4.96 7.73
C ILE A 55 1.20 6.11 7.67
N SER A 56 1.61 7.31 8.09
CA SER A 56 0.72 8.46 8.12
C SER A 56 0.25 8.86 6.73
N LYS A 57 1.12 8.77 5.74
CA LYS A 57 0.79 9.11 4.34
C LYS A 57 -0.24 8.15 3.77
N ALA A 58 -0.05 6.85 4.00
CA ALA A 58 -0.97 5.82 3.51
C ALA A 58 -2.34 5.94 4.19
N ILE A 59 -2.37 6.11 5.50
CA ILE A 59 -3.62 6.29 6.24
C ILE A 59 -4.34 7.55 5.80
N ALA A 60 -3.62 8.66 5.58
CA ALA A 60 -4.22 9.91 5.14
C ALA A 60 -4.81 9.83 3.73
N ALA A 61 -4.22 9.03 2.85
CA ALA A 61 -4.71 8.87 1.48
C ALA A 61 -5.92 7.94 1.36
N THR A 62 -6.06 6.98 2.26
CA THR A 62 -7.07 5.93 2.16
C THR A 62 -8.53 6.43 2.22
N PRO A 63 -8.90 7.44 3.05
CA PRO A 63 -10.30 7.92 3.09
C PRO A 63 -10.79 8.50 1.76
N TYR A 64 -9.90 8.88 0.87
CA TYR A 64 -10.26 9.43 -0.45
C TYR A 64 -10.51 8.36 -1.51
N MET A 65 -10.32 7.09 -1.17
CA MET A 65 -10.61 6.00 -2.08
C MET A 65 -12.12 5.78 -2.14
N GLU A 66 -12.63 5.62 -3.35
CA GLU A 66 -14.03 5.32 -3.58
C GLU A 66 -14.15 3.98 -4.27
N PHE A 67 -15.04 3.16 -3.79
CA PHE A 67 -15.32 1.85 -4.35
C PHE A 67 -16.76 1.78 -4.81
N LYS A 68 -17.02 0.95 -5.81
CA LYS A 68 -18.41 0.62 -6.14
C LYS A 68 -19.01 -0.08 -4.93
N PRO A 69 -20.25 0.26 -4.55
CA PRO A 69 -20.90 -0.45 -3.45
C PRO A 69 -20.86 -1.96 -3.69
N PRO A 70 -20.30 -2.74 -2.73
CA PRO A 70 -20.25 -4.19 -2.92
C PRO A 70 -21.65 -4.79 -2.95
N ILE A 71 -21.84 -5.79 -3.79
CA ILE A 71 -23.09 -6.53 -3.84
C ILE A 71 -22.81 -8.01 -3.67
N ASP A 72 -23.74 -8.72 -3.03
CA ASP A 72 -23.64 -10.15 -2.86
C ASP A 72 -24.15 -10.89 -4.11
N ILE A 73 -24.15 -12.20 -4.06
CA ILE A 73 -24.57 -13.04 -5.19
C ILE A 73 -26.04 -12.80 -5.58
N ASN A 74 -26.86 -12.29 -4.65
CA ASN A 74 -28.26 -11.99 -4.89
C ASN A 74 -28.51 -10.53 -5.30
N GLY A 75 -27.44 -9.74 -5.49
CA GLY A 75 -27.54 -8.33 -5.86
C GLY A 75 -27.83 -7.37 -4.72
N ASN A 76 -27.78 -7.84 -3.48
CA ASN A 76 -28.02 -7.00 -2.31
C ASN A 76 -26.75 -6.28 -1.86
N ALA A 77 -26.92 -5.04 -1.36
CA ALA A 77 -25.80 -4.28 -0.81
C ALA A 77 -25.18 -5.03 0.38
N CYS A 78 -23.85 -5.09 0.40
CA CYS A 78 -23.11 -5.72 1.49
C CYS A 78 -21.85 -4.90 1.82
N SER A 79 -21.20 -5.25 2.92
CA SER A 79 -19.92 -4.65 3.29
C SER A 79 -18.81 -5.67 3.11
N ILE A 80 -17.58 -5.17 2.93
CA ILE A 80 -16.38 -6.02 2.83
C ILE A 80 -15.49 -5.68 4.02
N LYS A 81 -15.04 -6.72 4.73
CA LYS A 81 -14.14 -6.56 5.87
C LYS A 81 -12.70 -6.91 5.49
N ASN A 82 -11.76 -6.24 6.13
CA ASN A 82 -10.33 -6.56 6.02
C ASN A 82 -9.79 -6.51 4.60
N LYS A 83 -10.20 -5.50 3.82
CA LYS A 83 -9.64 -5.25 2.50
C LYS A 83 -8.25 -4.64 2.66
N LYS A 84 -7.29 -5.11 1.87
CA LYS A 84 -5.92 -4.58 1.90
C LYS A 84 -5.62 -3.82 0.63
N HIS A 85 -4.86 -2.74 0.76
CA HIS A 85 -4.38 -1.96 -0.37
C HIS A 85 -2.92 -1.62 -0.18
N LEU A 86 -2.14 -1.74 -1.23
CA LEU A 86 -0.71 -1.48 -1.21
C LEU A 86 -0.40 -0.16 -1.90
N TYR A 87 0.28 0.73 -1.18
CA TYR A 87 0.80 1.97 -1.72
C TYR A 87 2.31 1.83 -1.96
N ARG A 88 2.76 2.19 -3.16
CA ARG A 88 4.18 2.20 -3.51
C ARG A 88 4.71 3.61 -3.51
N PHE A 89 5.90 3.80 -2.96
CA PHE A 89 6.60 5.07 -2.93
C PHE A 89 7.98 4.88 -3.56
N MET A 90 8.19 5.50 -4.71
CA MET A 90 9.43 5.34 -5.48
C MET A 90 10.18 6.65 -5.54
N ALA A 91 11.26 6.78 -4.75
CA ALA A 91 12.19 7.91 -4.81
C ALA A 91 13.33 7.65 -5.79
N ASN A 92 13.73 6.39 -5.96
CA ASN A 92 14.81 5.96 -6.82
C ASN A 92 14.27 4.96 -7.84
N LYS A 93 14.46 5.25 -9.13
CA LYS A 93 13.94 4.44 -10.22
C LYS A 93 15.02 3.64 -10.96
N ASN A 94 16.15 3.36 -10.32
CA ASN A 94 17.17 2.55 -10.99
C ASN A 94 16.71 1.09 -11.12
N GLU A 95 17.32 0.37 -12.05
CA GLU A 95 16.90 -0.98 -12.41
C GLU A 95 16.95 -1.97 -11.25
N LYS A 96 17.98 -1.87 -10.41
CA LYS A 96 18.13 -2.76 -9.25
C LYS A 96 17.05 -2.52 -8.20
N ALA A 97 16.70 -1.27 -7.95
CA ALA A 97 15.63 -0.93 -7.02
C ALA A 97 14.27 -1.42 -7.53
N ILE A 98 14.00 -1.25 -8.83
CA ILE A 98 12.77 -1.73 -9.45
C ILE A 98 12.68 -3.25 -9.37
N ALA A 99 13.79 -3.96 -9.62
CA ALA A 99 13.83 -5.42 -9.53
C ALA A 99 13.58 -5.90 -8.09
N ALA A 100 14.16 -5.21 -7.09
CA ALA A 100 13.92 -5.55 -5.68
C ALA A 100 12.46 -5.38 -5.30
N PHE A 101 11.78 -4.33 -5.80
CA PHE A 101 10.36 -4.13 -5.59
C PHE A 101 9.54 -5.26 -6.20
N ALA A 102 9.86 -5.67 -7.42
CA ALA A 102 9.13 -6.75 -8.09
C ALA A 102 9.21 -8.05 -7.30
N GLU A 103 10.40 -8.41 -6.78
CA GLU A 103 10.57 -9.59 -5.94
C GLU A 103 9.75 -9.51 -4.65
N GLU A 104 9.78 -8.36 -3.99
CA GLU A 104 9.08 -8.17 -2.72
C GLU A 104 7.56 -8.26 -2.91
N LEU A 105 7.03 -7.66 -3.98
CA LEU A 105 5.61 -7.70 -4.27
C LEU A 105 5.12 -9.11 -4.62
N ASP A 106 5.94 -9.88 -5.31
CA ASP A 106 5.63 -11.29 -5.60
C ASP A 106 5.49 -12.10 -4.33
N LYS A 107 6.34 -11.87 -3.35
CA LYS A 107 6.26 -12.55 -2.04
C LYS A 107 4.97 -12.19 -1.31
N ILE A 108 4.52 -10.96 -1.42
CA ILE A 108 3.28 -10.50 -0.78
C ILE A 108 2.07 -11.17 -1.42
N GLU A 109 2.04 -11.29 -2.74
CA GLU A 109 0.94 -11.92 -3.46
C GLU A 109 0.82 -13.42 -3.17
N GLU A 110 1.93 -14.09 -2.86
CA GLU A 110 1.96 -15.51 -2.54
C GLU A 110 1.52 -15.83 -1.12
N SER A 111 1.45 -14.83 -0.25
CA SER A 111 1.15 -15.07 1.17
C SER A 111 -0.36 -15.03 1.50
#